data_796b666511922a9d5d6d3dd428f99092
#
_entry.id   796b666511922a9d5d6d3dd428f99092
#
_cell.length_a   1.000
_cell.length_b   1.000
_cell.length_c   1.000
_cell.angle_alpha   90.00
_cell.angle_beta   90.00
_cell.angle_gamma   90.00
#
_symmetry.space_group_name_H-M   'P 1'
#
loop_
_entity.id
_entity.type
_entity.pdbx_description
1 polymer ?
#
loop_
_entity_poly.entity_id
_entity_poly.type
_entity_poly.pdbx_seq_one_letter_code
_entity_poly.pdbx_strand_id
1 'polypeptide(L)'
;MLKKKRFLFVFLAAASLFTLCACGAPSSQNSEPDLTSETPSSEEPSSTSETSAPESWLDALSSEPFAIFDFSEGKDMYGDKSINIIGDSISQGLNSDLFYDYSWAALFKEAIAKKYGTHNIGYVSLLDRTNEAVPGREIHTISFPQGEWERYYVSGNTPGGMSYATHQQGSALRIEVNRQEGGKDRHINGFYVYYPEGPYRSTITVQVNGQELAVINANRAEENGCARSEYIALPENCPDDMQIDLIAGDCTDKSVIVSGISYIENPNELIVNNYSLSGIQLVNIADDALQKMCRANVVILTLGTNDAGMGADIGLFNSKLDRVKYACQENGSLLIIGNMIWDRADDPDYASVYKNALRNAADEAGGYYLDFNFARIRSDKFLEASRPWDVHPTVIGHDLIAQVLCEYLENQE
;
A
#
# COMPACT_ATOMS: atom_id res chain seq x y z
N MET A 1 -8.75 -44.03 38.27
CA MET A 1 -8.80 -44.43 36.85
C MET A 1 -9.57 -43.36 36.06
N LEU A 2 -8.91 -42.34 35.57
CA LEU A 2 -9.51 -41.32 34.73
C LEU A 2 -8.95 -41.49 33.30
N LYS A 3 -9.84 -41.76 32.34
CA LYS A 3 -9.52 -41.90 30.93
C LYS A 3 -9.28 -40.51 30.32
N LYS A 4 -8.04 -40.26 29.88
CA LYS A 4 -7.68 -39.08 29.03
C LYS A 4 -8.25 -39.30 27.64
N LYS A 5 -9.22 -38.48 27.23
CA LYS A 5 -9.64 -38.32 25.84
C LYS A 5 -8.66 -37.38 25.14
N ARG A 6 -7.90 -37.89 24.18
CA ARG A 6 -7.12 -37.12 23.23
C ARG A 6 -8.07 -36.58 22.16
N PHE A 7 -8.19 -35.25 22.07
CA PHE A 7 -8.78 -34.58 20.92
C PHE A 7 -7.70 -34.41 19.84
N LEU A 8 -7.94 -35.08 18.72
CA LEU A 8 -7.13 -34.94 17.51
C LEU A 8 -7.73 -33.80 16.71
N PHE A 9 -7.04 -32.65 16.64
CA PHE A 9 -7.38 -31.58 15.73
C PHE A 9 -6.81 -31.92 14.34
N VAL A 10 -7.69 -32.17 13.39
CA VAL A 10 -7.34 -32.30 11.97
C VAL A 10 -7.39 -30.89 11.37
N PHE A 11 -6.24 -30.33 11.07
CA PHE A 11 -6.14 -29.13 10.22
C PHE A 11 -6.38 -29.54 8.77
N LEU A 12 -7.54 -29.19 8.20
CA LEU A 12 -7.72 -29.19 6.75
C LEU A 12 -7.11 -27.90 6.21
N ALA A 13 -5.93 -28.00 5.63
CA ALA A 13 -5.35 -26.96 4.79
C ALA A 13 -6.05 -27.02 3.43
N ALA A 14 -6.90 -26.07 3.14
CA ALA A 14 -7.43 -25.85 1.79
C ALA A 14 -6.34 -25.17 0.95
N ALA A 15 -5.57 -25.98 0.22
CA ALA A 15 -4.67 -25.49 -0.81
C ALA A 15 -5.51 -25.12 -2.04
N SER A 16 -5.72 -23.83 -2.28
CA SER A 16 -6.28 -23.33 -3.54
C SER A 16 -5.20 -23.39 -4.62
N LEU A 17 -5.26 -24.42 -5.47
CA LEU A 17 -4.48 -24.50 -6.71
C LEU A 17 -4.96 -23.41 -7.67
N PHE A 18 -4.18 -22.39 -7.88
CA PHE A 18 -4.29 -21.52 -9.07
C PHE A 18 -3.63 -22.23 -10.25
N THR A 19 -4.46 -22.76 -11.14
CA THR A 19 -4.03 -23.34 -12.41
C THR A 19 -3.66 -22.19 -13.37
N LEU A 20 -2.38 -22.05 -13.66
CA LEU A 20 -1.90 -21.21 -14.76
C LEU A 20 -2.29 -21.87 -16.08
N CYS A 21 -3.25 -21.32 -16.82
CA CYS A 21 -3.47 -21.61 -18.22
C CYS A 21 -2.44 -20.86 -19.06
N ALA A 22 -1.39 -21.56 -19.47
CA ALA A 22 -0.52 -21.11 -20.54
C ALA A 22 -1.21 -21.39 -21.89
N CYS A 23 -1.73 -20.36 -22.55
CA CYS A 23 -2.15 -20.46 -23.95
C CYS A 23 -0.96 -20.24 -24.85
N GLY A 24 -0.51 -21.34 -25.49
CA GLY A 24 0.43 -21.32 -26.58
C GLY A 24 -0.17 -20.68 -27.85
N ALA A 25 0.53 -19.73 -28.42
CA ALA A 25 0.20 -19.16 -29.71
C ALA A 25 0.72 -20.08 -30.86
N PRO A 26 -0.05 -20.30 -31.92
CA PRO A 26 0.45 -20.93 -33.11
C PRO A 26 1.14 -19.90 -34.02
N SER A 27 2.35 -20.24 -34.45
CA SER A 27 3.08 -19.54 -35.48
C SER A 27 2.36 -19.73 -36.83
N SER A 28 1.98 -18.65 -37.51
CA SER A 28 1.70 -18.64 -38.94
C SER A 28 2.61 -17.66 -39.65
N GLN A 29 3.53 -18.21 -40.42
CA GLN A 29 4.21 -17.51 -41.51
C GLN A 29 3.17 -17.10 -42.56
N ASN A 30 3.15 -15.84 -42.95
CA ASN A 30 2.71 -15.48 -44.30
C ASN A 30 3.48 -14.23 -44.79
N SER A 31 4.08 -14.48 -45.91
CA SER A 31 4.69 -13.70 -46.96
C SER A 31 4.19 -12.27 -47.14
N GLU A 32 5.16 -11.36 -47.28
CA GLU A 32 5.05 -10.01 -47.85
C GLU A 32 4.48 -10.02 -49.29
N PRO A 33 3.78 -8.97 -49.68
CA PRO A 33 3.94 -8.43 -51.03
C PRO A 33 4.47 -6.99 -51.01
N ASP A 34 5.49 -6.83 -51.77
CA ASP A 34 6.13 -5.62 -52.28
C ASP A 34 5.10 -4.72 -53.00
N LEU A 35 4.99 -3.44 -52.62
CA LEU A 35 4.32 -2.42 -53.42
C LEU A 35 5.04 -1.08 -53.34
N THR A 36 5.63 -0.75 -54.42
CA THR A 36 6.34 0.46 -54.82
C THR A 36 5.46 1.72 -54.73
N SER A 37 6.11 2.78 -54.22
CA SER A 37 6.07 4.20 -54.60
C SER A 37 4.75 4.82 -55.09
N GLU A 38 4.34 5.87 -54.38
CA GLU A 38 4.07 7.20 -54.99
C GLU A 38 3.94 8.25 -53.90
N THR A 39 4.75 9.29 -53.95
CA THR A 39 4.71 10.49 -53.12
C THR A 39 3.74 11.47 -53.75
N PRO A 40 2.76 12.00 -53.01
CA PRO A 40 2.22 13.31 -53.32
C PRO A 40 2.71 14.32 -52.30
N SER A 41 3.37 15.35 -52.81
CA SER A 41 3.61 16.58 -52.11
C SER A 41 2.27 17.26 -51.78
N SER A 42 2.03 17.59 -50.56
CA SER A 42 0.97 18.50 -50.16
C SER A 42 1.44 19.42 -49.04
N GLU A 43 1.28 20.68 -49.32
CA GLU A 43 1.50 21.87 -48.58
C GLU A 43 1.17 21.76 -47.10
N GLU A 44 2.08 22.27 -46.25
CA GLU A 44 1.86 22.55 -44.83
C GLU A 44 0.80 23.64 -44.67
N PRO A 45 -0.22 23.44 -43.86
CA PRO A 45 -0.94 24.52 -43.26
C PRO A 45 -0.25 24.91 -41.97
N SER A 46 0.48 26.02 -41.99
CA SER A 46 0.90 26.72 -40.80
C SER A 46 -0.33 27.28 -40.08
N SER A 47 -0.70 26.67 -38.97
CA SER A 47 -1.43 27.31 -37.90
C SER A 47 -1.05 26.65 -36.58
N THR A 48 0.01 27.15 -35.99
CA THR A 48 0.35 26.93 -34.57
C THR A 48 -0.68 27.68 -33.73
N SER A 49 -1.80 27.02 -33.42
CA SER A 49 -2.46 27.28 -32.16
C SER A 49 -1.77 26.36 -31.14
N GLU A 50 -0.88 26.92 -30.34
CA GLU A 50 -0.47 26.31 -29.09
C GLU A 50 -1.74 26.21 -28.23
N THR A 51 -2.46 25.09 -28.36
CA THR A 51 -3.34 24.63 -27.35
C THR A 51 -2.42 24.15 -26.19
N SER A 52 -2.28 25.01 -25.18
CA SER A 52 -1.71 24.58 -23.89
C SER A 52 -2.36 23.26 -23.50
N ALA A 53 -1.55 22.26 -23.18
CA ALA A 53 -2.04 21.02 -22.60
C ALA A 53 -3.01 21.39 -21.45
N PRO A 54 -4.13 20.67 -21.28
CA PRO A 54 -5.04 20.93 -20.18
C PRO A 54 -4.24 20.85 -18.87
N GLU A 55 -4.33 21.93 -18.09
CA GLU A 55 -3.70 22.02 -16.78
C GLU A 55 -4.16 20.81 -15.95
N SER A 56 -3.21 20.07 -15.37
CA SER A 56 -3.55 18.92 -14.57
C SER A 56 -4.35 19.40 -13.34
N TRP A 57 -5.31 18.60 -12.84
CA TRP A 57 -6.05 18.96 -11.63
C TRP A 57 -5.11 19.19 -10.44
N LEU A 58 -3.97 18.49 -10.40
CA LEU A 58 -2.92 18.71 -9.41
C LEU A 58 -2.33 20.12 -9.51
N ASP A 59 -2.15 20.67 -10.71
CA ASP A 59 -1.66 22.04 -10.89
C ASP A 59 -2.70 23.07 -10.42
N ALA A 60 -3.98 22.79 -10.66
CA ALA A 60 -5.09 23.64 -10.24
C ALA A 60 -5.41 23.53 -8.73
N LEU A 61 -4.95 22.47 -8.04
CA LEU A 61 -5.18 22.26 -6.61
C LEU A 61 -4.58 23.40 -5.80
N SER A 62 -5.36 23.94 -4.84
CA SER A 62 -4.88 24.95 -3.89
C SER A 62 -3.66 24.46 -3.10
N SER A 63 -2.71 25.36 -2.82
CA SER A 63 -1.59 25.07 -1.92
C SER A 63 -1.95 25.17 -0.43
N GLU A 64 -3.15 25.66 -0.11
CA GLU A 64 -3.60 25.76 1.27
C GLU A 64 -3.82 24.37 1.88
N PRO A 65 -3.47 24.16 3.16
CA PRO A 65 -3.76 22.93 3.88
C PRO A 65 -5.25 22.57 3.86
N PHE A 66 -5.58 21.29 3.92
CA PHE A 66 -6.95 20.85 4.18
C PHE A 66 -7.38 21.26 5.58
N ALA A 67 -8.48 22.00 5.68
CA ALA A 67 -8.93 22.61 6.95
C ALA A 67 -9.18 21.59 8.07
N ILE A 68 -9.63 20.39 7.70
CA ILE A 68 -9.93 19.30 8.66
C ILE A 68 -8.71 18.52 9.13
N PHE A 69 -7.52 18.74 8.55
CA PHE A 69 -6.31 18.01 8.94
C PHE A 69 -5.55 18.76 10.01
N ASP A 70 -5.42 18.14 11.19
CA ASP A 70 -4.60 18.67 12.30
C ASP A 70 -3.27 17.91 12.40
N PHE A 71 -2.19 18.62 12.03
CA PHE A 71 -0.80 18.18 12.17
C PHE A 71 -0.01 19.03 13.17
N SER A 72 -0.69 19.65 14.15
CA SER A 72 -0.02 20.39 15.22
C SER A 72 0.90 19.49 16.04
N GLU A 73 0.49 18.24 16.28
CA GLU A 73 1.25 17.21 16.98
C GLU A 73 1.24 15.92 16.17
N GLY A 74 2.32 15.13 16.24
CA GLY A 74 2.36 13.80 15.66
C GLY A 74 1.61 12.79 16.51
N LYS A 75 0.89 11.87 15.88
CA LYS A 75 0.03 10.89 16.54
C LYS A 75 0.40 9.44 16.23
N ASP A 76 1.44 9.18 15.47
CA ASP A 76 1.93 7.83 15.32
C ASP A 76 2.58 7.32 16.61
N MET A 77 3.04 6.07 16.62
CA MET A 77 3.64 5.49 17.82
C MET A 77 5.00 6.10 18.22
N TYR A 78 5.58 6.94 17.36
CA TYR A 78 6.85 7.65 17.59
C TYR A 78 6.67 9.15 17.78
N GLY A 79 5.44 9.65 17.68
CA GLY A 79 5.14 11.07 17.71
C GLY A 79 5.31 11.76 16.37
N ASP A 80 5.42 10.98 15.27
CA ASP A 80 5.53 11.54 13.93
C ASP A 80 4.13 11.90 13.37
N LYS A 81 4.11 12.92 12.51
CA LYS A 81 2.90 13.32 11.78
C LYS A 81 2.69 12.35 10.62
N SER A 82 1.50 11.76 10.54
CA SER A 82 1.26 10.77 9.51
C SER A 82 -0.17 10.73 9.00
N ILE A 83 -0.30 10.31 7.72
CA ILE A 83 -1.54 9.87 7.08
C ILE A 83 -1.34 8.39 6.74
N ASN A 84 -2.25 7.53 7.20
CA ASN A 84 -2.20 6.11 6.90
C ASN A 84 -3.38 5.71 6.01
N ILE A 85 -3.08 5.16 4.84
CA ILE A 85 -4.05 4.57 3.91
C ILE A 85 -4.11 3.07 4.19
N ILE A 86 -5.30 2.56 4.51
CA ILE A 86 -5.55 1.14 4.79
C ILE A 86 -6.56 0.65 3.74
N GLY A 87 -6.09 -0.12 2.78
CA GLY A 87 -6.90 -0.51 1.64
C GLY A 87 -6.53 -1.87 1.07
N ASP A 88 -7.12 -2.18 -0.06
CA ASP A 88 -6.90 -3.41 -0.81
C ASP A 88 -6.13 -3.15 -2.12
N SER A 89 -6.33 -4.01 -3.13
CA SER A 89 -5.69 -3.91 -4.44
C SER A 89 -5.94 -2.58 -5.16
N ILE A 90 -7.12 -1.97 -4.97
CA ILE A 90 -7.45 -0.68 -5.58
C ILE A 90 -6.56 0.42 -5.01
N SER A 91 -6.40 0.44 -3.70
CA SER A 91 -5.56 1.44 -3.02
C SER A 91 -4.08 1.13 -3.13
N GLN A 92 -3.71 -0.13 -3.31
CA GLN A 92 -2.35 -0.52 -3.69
C GLN A 92 -1.99 -0.03 -5.10
N GLY A 93 -2.97 0.15 -5.99
CA GLY A 93 -2.78 0.69 -7.34
C GLY A 93 -2.85 -0.34 -8.46
N LEU A 94 -3.54 -1.46 -8.26
CA LEU A 94 -3.65 -2.48 -9.31
C LEU A 94 -4.35 -1.91 -10.55
N ASN A 95 -3.83 -2.21 -11.75
CA ASN A 95 -4.19 -1.65 -13.06
C ASN A 95 -3.80 -0.18 -13.29
N SER A 96 -3.12 0.49 -12.36
CA SER A 96 -2.32 1.65 -12.73
C SER A 96 -1.02 1.15 -13.38
N ASP A 97 -0.58 1.77 -14.45
CA ASP A 97 0.63 1.34 -15.18
C ASP A 97 1.89 1.40 -14.32
N LEU A 98 1.90 2.31 -13.35
CA LEU A 98 2.95 2.51 -12.36
C LEU A 98 2.31 2.79 -11.00
N PHE A 99 2.29 1.81 -10.13
CA PHE A 99 1.62 1.90 -8.82
C PHE A 99 2.05 3.11 -7.98
N TYR A 100 3.35 3.46 -8.02
CA TYR A 100 3.88 4.58 -7.24
C TYR A 100 3.64 5.95 -7.89
N ASP A 101 3.43 6.00 -9.21
CA ASP A 101 3.29 7.26 -9.93
C ASP A 101 1.82 7.55 -10.29
N TYR A 102 1.03 6.52 -10.57
CA TYR A 102 -0.32 6.68 -11.13
C TYR A 102 -1.44 6.02 -10.33
N SER A 103 -1.15 5.38 -9.19
CA SER A 103 -2.23 4.99 -8.30
C SER A 103 -2.87 6.22 -7.65
N TRP A 104 -4.14 6.15 -7.30
CA TRP A 104 -4.80 7.25 -6.59
C TRP A 104 -4.08 7.62 -5.30
N ALA A 105 -3.51 6.63 -4.60
CA ALA A 105 -2.75 6.87 -3.37
C ALA A 105 -1.44 7.62 -3.64
N ALA A 106 -0.75 7.34 -4.76
CA ALA A 106 0.44 8.08 -5.19
C ALA A 106 0.09 9.52 -5.55
N LEU A 107 -0.95 9.73 -6.37
CA LEU A 107 -1.43 11.06 -6.74
C LEU A 107 -1.91 11.86 -5.52
N PHE A 108 -2.54 11.20 -4.56
CA PHE A 108 -2.90 11.83 -3.27
C PHE A 108 -1.65 12.23 -2.47
N LYS A 109 -0.59 11.40 -2.45
CA LYS A 109 0.70 11.79 -1.84
C LYS A 109 1.29 13.03 -2.49
N GLU A 110 1.23 13.15 -3.81
CA GLU A 110 1.67 14.36 -4.52
C GLU A 110 0.85 15.58 -4.12
N ALA A 111 -0.48 15.43 -3.98
CA ALA A 111 -1.34 16.51 -3.49
C ALA A 111 -0.95 16.92 -2.05
N ILE A 112 -0.67 15.96 -1.18
CA ILE A 112 -0.17 16.22 0.17
C ILE A 112 1.19 16.90 0.15
N ALA A 113 2.11 16.45 -0.71
CA ALA A 113 3.41 17.08 -0.87
C ALA A 113 3.27 18.55 -1.29
N LYS A 114 2.37 18.85 -2.23
CA LYS A 114 2.07 20.22 -2.67
C LYS A 114 1.53 21.10 -1.53
N LYS A 115 0.63 20.57 -0.69
CA LYS A 115 -0.04 21.33 0.39
C LYS A 115 0.80 21.49 1.65
N TYR A 116 1.65 20.52 1.96
CA TYR A 116 2.37 20.43 3.26
C TYR A 116 3.88 20.43 3.11
N GLY A 117 4.42 20.40 1.88
CA GLY A 117 5.86 20.45 1.62
C GLY A 117 6.61 19.19 2.04
N THR A 118 5.92 18.04 2.13
CA THR A 118 6.57 16.78 2.52
C THR A 118 7.19 16.05 1.33
N HIS A 119 8.34 15.41 1.58
CA HIS A 119 9.07 14.61 0.59
C HIS A 119 9.30 13.16 1.05
N ASN A 120 8.85 12.81 2.26
CA ASN A 120 9.03 11.48 2.81
C ASN A 120 8.36 10.42 1.94
N ILE A 121 9.09 9.32 1.65
CA ILE A 121 8.56 8.11 1.06
C ILE A 121 8.01 7.27 2.22
N GLY A 122 6.71 7.18 2.37
CA GLY A 122 6.08 6.37 3.39
C GLY A 122 6.33 4.87 3.20
N TYR A 123 5.47 4.05 3.79
CA TYR A 123 5.60 2.60 3.76
C TYR A 123 5.67 2.03 2.33
N VAL A 124 6.68 1.20 2.09
CA VAL A 124 6.89 0.40 0.89
C VAL A 124 7.01 -1.06 1.30
N SER A 125 6.15 -1.92 0.76
CA SER A 125 6.22 -3.36 1.01
C SER A 125 7.46 -3.96 0.35
N LEU A 126 8.18 -4.83 1.05
CA LEU A 126 9.32 -5.57 0.45
C LEU A 126 8.86 -6.60 -0.59
N LEU A 127 7.61 -7.03 -0.54
CA LEU A 127 7.02 -7.98 -1.50
C LEU A 127 6.17 -7.30 -2.56
N ASP A 128 6.24 -5.99 -2.67
CA ASP A 128 5.41 -5.30 -3.65
C ASP A 128 5.86 -5.65 -5.08
N ARG A 129 4.91 -6.14 -5.89
CA ARG A 129 5.13 -6.46 -7.29
C ARG A 129 5.45 -5.24 -8.13
N THR A 130 5.26 -4.06 -7.59
CA THR A 130 5.57 -2.80 -8.24
C THR A 130 7.05 -2.66 -8.56
N ASN A 131 7.91 -3.32 -7.82
CA ASN A 131 9.33 -3.41 -8.12
C ASN A 131 9.63 -4.22 -9.41
N GLU A 132 8.66 -4.98 -9.93
CA GLU A 132 8.84 -5.79 -11.14
C GLU A 132 8.40 -5.06 -12.43
N ALA A 133 7.67 -3.93 -12.32
CA ALA A 133 6.90 -3.40 -13.44
C ALA A 133 7.68 -2.48 -14.40
N VAL A 134 8.64 -1.69 -13.91
CA VAL A 134 9.42 -0.77 -14.77
C VAL A 134 10.87 -0.67 -14.29
N PRO A 135 11.83 -1.30 -14.99
CA PRO A 135 13.24 -1.18 -14.66
C PRO A 135 13.71 0.27 -14.60
N GLY A 136 14.35 0.65 -13.49
CA GLY A 136 14.94 1.99 -13.28
C GLY A 136 14.00 3.01 -12.64
N ARG A 137 12.79 2.61 -12.22
CA ARG A 137 11.88 3.46 -11.45
C ARG A 137 11.52 2.88 -10.08
N GLU A 138 12.10 1.74 -9.76
CA GLU A 138 11.92 1.11 -8.44
C GLU A 138 12.53 1.99 -7.34
N ILE A 139 11.80 2.18 -6.24
CA ILE A 139 12.34 2.84 -5.04
C ILE A 139 13.51 2.03 -4.51
N HIS A 140 13.40 0.70 -4.55
CA HIS A 140 14.46 -0.21 -4.16
C HIS A 140 14.37 -1.54 -4.90
N THR A 141 15.49 -2.24 -4.97
CA THR A 141 15.55 -3.64 -5.41
C THR A 141 15.90 -4.56 -4.25
N ILE A 142 15.41 -5.81 -4.28
CA ILE A 142 15.60 -6.80 -3.23
C ILE A 142 16.42 -7.97 -3.77
N SER A 143 17.45 -8.39 -3.01
CA SER A 143 18.23 -9.58 -3.27
C SER A 143 18.56 -10.34 -2.00
N PHE A 144 19.02 -11.59 -2.13
CA PHE A 144 19.36 -12.47 -1.01
C PHE A 144 20.81 -12.93 -1.15
N PRO A 145 21.79 -12.10 -0.73
CA PRO A 145 23.21 -12.42 -0.91
C PRO A 145 23.68 -13.61 -0.07
N GLN A 146 22.96 -13.94 1.00
CA GLN A 146 23.30 -15.04 1.89
C GLN A 146 22.04 -15.70 2.45
N GLY A 147 22.03 -17.05 2.47
CA GLY A 147 20.94 -17.84 3.02
C GLY A 147 19.68 -17.81 2.17
N GLU A 148 18.58 -18.28 2.77
CA GLU A 148 17.30 -18.40 2.10
C GLU A 148 16.26 -17.55 2.81
N TRP A 149 15.45 -16.82 2.02
CA TRP A 149 14.27 -16.11 2.46
C TRP A 149 13.07 -16.58 1.67
N GLU A 150 11.99 -16.88 2.35
CA GLU A 150 10.74 -17.27 1.74
C GLU A 150 9.71 -16.13 1.78
N ARG A 151 8.85 -16.09 0.77
CA ARG A 151 7.69 -15.20 0.78
C ARG A 151 6.72 -15.70 1.83
N TYR A 152 6.41 -14.86 2.79
CA TYR A 152 5.53 -15.18 3.89
C TYR A 152 4.28 -14.31 3.84
N TYR A 153 3.20 -14.90 3.36
CA TYR A 153 1.90 -14.26 3.32
C TYR A 153 1.22 -14.38 4.68
N VAL A 154 1.61 -13.54 5.63
CA VAL A 154 0.87 -13.40 6.89
C VAL A 154 -0.21 -12.38 6.64
N SER A 155 -1.32 -12.81 6.08
CA SER A 155 -2.47 -11.97 5.94
C SER A 155 -2.78 -11.32 7.28
N GLY A 156 -2.57 -10.02 7.38
CA GLY A 156 -3.06 -9.20 8.43
C GLY A 156 -2.25 -9.04 9.71
N ASN A 157 -1.11 -9.72 9.89
CA ASN A 157 -0.33 -9.57 11.13
C ASN A 157 0.71 -8.45 11.09
N THR A 158 0.95 -7.86 9.94
CA THR A 158 1.85 -6.73 9.76
C THR A 158 1.22 -5.68 8.85
N PRO A 159 1.59 -4.41 8.99
CA PRO A 159 1.21 -3.40 7.99
C PRO A 159 1.60 -3.87 6.59
N GLY A 160 0.69 -3.71 5.63
CA GLY A 160 0.89 -4.18 4.27
C GLY A 160 0.86 -5.70 4.04
N GLY A 161 0.72 -6.51 5.10
CA GLY A 161 0.36 -7.94 5.09
C GLY A 161 1.28 -8.91 4.34
N MET A 162 2.26 -8.45 3.60
CA MET A 162 3.23 -9.27 2.88
C MET A 162 4.61 -9.16 3.52
N SER A 163 5.33 -10.28 3.63
CA SER A 163 6.61 -10.31 4.34
C SER A 163 7.58 -11.28 3.69
N TYR A 164 8.86 -11.08 3.93
CA TYR A 164 9.87 -12.11 3.79
C TYR A 164 10.18 -12.73 5.15
N ALA A 165 10.36 -14.04 5.19
CA ALA A 165 10.72 -14.77 6.39
C ALA A 165 11.95 -15.64 6.17
N THR A 166 12.75 -15.82 7.22
CA THR A 166 13.82 -16.81 7.25
C THR A 166 13.89 -17.52 8.60
N HIS A 167 14.28 -18.79 8.58
CA HIS A 167 14.57 -19.62 9.74
C HIS A 167 16.07 -19.93 9.85
N GLN A 168 16.90 -19.32 9.03
CA GLN A 168 18.31 -19.59 8.95
C GLN A 168 19.12 -18.42 9.52
N GLN A 169 19.91 -18.69 10.54
CA GLN A 169 20.84 -17.72 11.12
C GLN A 169 21.84 -17.21 10.08
N GLY A 170 22.08 -15.92 10.07
CA GLY A 170 23.00 -15.25 9.16
C GLY A 170 22.47 -15.03 7.75
N SER A 171 21.21 -15.46 7.46
CA SER A 171 20.58 -15.09 6.18
C SER A 171 20.47 -13.58 6.07
N ALA A 172 20.84 -13.03 4.92
CA ALA A 172 20.80 -11.60 4.62
C ALA A 172 19.78 -11.30 3.53
N LEU A 173 18.87 -10.35 3.80
CA LEU A 173 18.02 -9.69 2.83
C LEU A 173 18.63 -8.34 2.54
N ARG A 174 18.97 -8.09 1.29
CA ARG A 174 19.59 -6.85 0.82
C ARG A 174 18.59 -6.00 0.09
N ILE A 175 18.57 -4.72 0.42
CA ILE A 175 17.78 -3.68 -0.22
C ILE A 175 18.74 -2.68 -0.82
N GLU A 176 18.76 -2.55 -2.14
CA GLU A 176 19.49 -1.51 -2.84
C GLU A 176 18.52 -0.36 -3.15
N VAL A 177 18.77 0.80 -2.53
CA VAL A 177 17.86 1.95 -2.60
C VAL A 177 18.18 2.80 -3.80
N ASN A 178 17.19 3.06 -4.63
CA ASN A 178 17.28 3.97 -5.76
C ASN A 178 16.95 5.40 -5.31
N ARG A 179 17.98 6.24 -5.15
CA ARG A 179 17.81 7.65 -4.74
C ARG A 179 17.41 8.59 -5.88
N GLN A 180 17.48 8.13 -7.14
CA GLN A 180 17.18 8.94 -8.31
C GLN A 180 15.79 8.66 -8.89
N GLU A 181 14.86 8.22 -8.08
CA GLU A 181 13.50 7.97 -8.52
C GLU A 181 12.88 9.24 -9.13
N GLY A 182 12.35 9.12 -10.34
CA GLY A 182 11.72 10.23 -11.06
C GLY A 182 12.68 11.38 -11.41
N GLY A 183 14.01 11.15 -11.43
CA GLY A 183 15.02 12.17 -11.75
C GLY A 183 15.28 13.18 -10.63
N LYS A 184 14.84 12.91 -9.42
CA LYS A 184 15.09 13.73 -8.23
C LYS A 184 16.11 13.05 -7.33
N ASP A 185 17.21 13.73 -7.01
CA ASP A 185 18.12 13.31 -5.96
C ASP A 185 17.37 13.36 -4.62
N ARG A 186 17.24 12.22 -3.93
CA ARG A 186 16.60 12.12 -2.62
C ARG A 186 17.66 12.05 -1.53
N HIS A 187 17.51 12.86 -0.51
CA HIS A 187 18.39 12.84 0.66
C HIS A 187 17.70 12.09 1.80
N ILE A 188 17.98 10.78 1.94
CA ILE A 188 17.40 9.95 2.99
C ILE A 188 18.21 10.09 4.27
N ASN A 189 17.59 10.57 5.34
CA ASN A 189 18.18 10.76 6.66
C ASN A 189 18.00 9.54 7.58
N GLY A 190 17.09 8.64 7.25
CA GLY A 190 16.82 7.44 7.99
C GLY A 190 15.70 6.62 7.37
N PHE A 191 15.38 5.51 8.00
CA PHE A 191 14.30 4.64 7.54
C PHE A 191 13.66 3.86 8.68
N TYR A 192 12.40 3.48 8.53
CA TYR A 192 11.75 2.51 9.41
C TYR A 192 11.84 1.12 8.81
N VAL A 193 12.14 0.12 9.63
CA VAL A 193 12.00 -1.32 9.31
C VAL A 193 10.74 -1.84 9.97
N TYR A 194 9.85 -2.48 9.21
CA TYR A 194 8.59 -3.02 9.71
C TYR A 194 8.68 -4.54 9.89
N TYR A 195 8.31 -5.03 11.07
CA TYR A 195 8.43 -6.43 11.45
C TYR A 195 7.38 -6.83 12.50
N PRO A 196 7.00 -8.12 12.62
CA PRO A 196 6.26 -8.60 13.77
C PRO A 196 7.20 -9.01 14.90
N GLU A 197 6.90 -8.63 16.14
CA GLU A 197 7.56 -9.17 17.32
C GLU A 197 6.77 -10.34 17.91
N GLY A 198 7.42 -11.21 18.71
CA GLY A 198 6.79 -12.33 19.38
C GLY A 198 7.80 -13.32 19.95
N PRO A 199 7.33 -14.36 20.70
CA PRO A 199 8.21 -15.29 21.41
C PRO A 199 9.07 -16.18 20.48
N TYR A 200 8.64 -16.34 19.24
CA TYR A 200 9.35 -17.15 18.23
C TYR A 200 10.03 -16.28 17.17
N ARG A 201 10.37 -15.05 17.51
CA ARG A 201 11.13 -14.14 16.64
C ARG A 201 12.57 -14.03 17.10
N SER A 202 13.45 -13.72 16.16
CA SER A 202 14.87 -13.52 16.42
C SER A 202 15.24 -12.02 16.36
N THR A 203 16.53 -11.73 16.48
CA THR A 203 17.06 -10.40 16.25
C THR A 203 17.27 -10.16 14.76
N ILE A 204 17.25 -8.88 14.36
CA ILE A 204 17.56 -8.42 13.01
C ILE A 204 18.73 -7.44 13.14
N THR A 205 19.91 -7.80 12.64
CA THR A 205 21.00 -6.84 12.53
C THR A 205 20.82 -6.00 11.27
N VAL A 206 20.82 -4.69 11.42
CA VAL A 206 20.67 -3.73 10.33
C VAL A 206 22.04 -3.15 10.00
N GLN A 207 22.50 -3.38 8.77
CA GLN A 207 23.73 -2.80 8.24
C GLN A 207 23.39 -1.89 7.07
N VAL A 208 24.15 -0.79 6.95
CA VAL A 208 24.09 0.10 5.79
C VAL A 208 25.49 0.21 5.21
N ASN A 209 25.65 -0.14 3.94
CA ASN A 209 26.94 -0.20 3.25
C ASN A 209 28.01 -0.99 4.03
N GLY A 210 27.57 -2.10 4.66
CA GLY A 210 28.43 -2.98 5.47
C GLY A 210 28.72 -2.49 6.89
N GLN A 211 28.25 -1.31 7.29
CA GLN A 211 28.37 -0.80 8.65
C GLN A 211 27.12 -1.17 9.46
N GLU A 212 27.29 -1.83 10.61
CA GLU A 212 26.21 -2.10 11.55
C GLU A 212 25.71 -0.79 12.19
N LEU A 213 24.41 -0.50 12.05
CA LEU A 213 23.77 0.67 12.65
C LEU A 213 22.88 0.31 13.84
N ALA A 214 22.24 -0.86 13.80
CA ALA A 214 21.31 -1.28 14.85
C ALA A 214 21.16 -2.80 14.92
N VAL A 215 20.69 -3.27 16.08
CA VAL A 215 20.19 -4.63 16.26
C VAL A 215 18.77 -4.55 16.83
N ILE A 216 17.81 -4.90 15.99
CA ILE A 216 16.40 -4.96 16.36
C ILE A 216 16.15 -6.27 17.10
N ASN A 217 15.57 -6.20 18.31
CA ASN A 217 15.17 -7.38 19.05
C ASN A 217 13.67 -7.63 18.86
N ALA A 218 13.31 -8.49 17.92
CA ALA A 218 11.94 -8.88 17.67
C ALA A 218 11.42 -10.00 18.61
N ASN A 219 12.28 -10.55 19.47
CA ASN A 219 11.90 -11.57 20.45
C ASN A 219 11.27 -10.91 21.69
N ARG A 220 9.97 -11.10 21.85
CA ARG A 220 9.19 -10.64 23.00
C ARG A 220 8.41 -11.79 23.61
N ALA A 221 8.22 -11.75 24.93
CA ALA A 221 7.52 -12.80 25.67
C ALA A 221 6.00 -12.83 25.46
N GLU A 222 5.43 -11.83 24.84
CA GLU A 222 3.99 -11.75 24.56
C GLU A 222 3.59 -12.72 23.46
N GLU A 223 2.48 -13.43 23.67
CA GLU A 223 2.09 -14.57 22.85
C GLU A 223 1.65 -14.24 21.42
N ASN A 224 1.29 -13.00 21.16
CA ASN A 224 0.77 -12.60 19.86
C ASN A 224 1.76 -11.68 19.16
N GLY A 225 2.16 -12.07 17.96
CA GLY A 225 3.05 -11.25 17.14
C GLY A 225 2.45 -9.87 16.90
N CYS A 226 2.98 -8.87 17.57
CA CYS A 226 2.56 -7.48 17.40
C CYS A 226 3.29 -6.84 16.23
N ALA A 227 2.57 -6.10 15.40
CA ALA A 227 3.19 -5.31 14.36
C ALA A 227 4.04 -4.18 14.95
N ARG A 228 5.30 -4.07 14.53
CA ARG A 228 6.26 -3.05 14.99
C ARG A 228 7.00 -2.39 13.82
N SER A 229 7.58 -1.25 14.10
CA SER A 229 8.62 -0.65 13.27
C SER A 229 9.70 -0.06 14.15
N GLU A 230 10.92 0.00 13.65
CA GLU A 230 12.07 0.60 14.32
C GLU A 230 12.69 1.63 13.40
N TYR A 231 12.93 2.84 13.92
CA TYR A 231 13.60 3.91 13.18
C TYR A 231 15.11 3.75 13.25
N ILE A 232 15.76 3.77 12.10
CA ILE A 232 17.21 3.70 11.95
C ILE A 232 17.68 5.01 11.33
N ALA A 233 18.38 5.82 12.13
CA ALA A 233 19.00 7.05 11.64
C ALA A 233 20.23 6.71 10.80
N LEU A 234 20.39 7.39 9.66
CA LEU A 234 21.59 7.28 8.85
C LEU A 234 22.67 8.25 9.33
N PRO A 235 23.97 7.89 9.19
CA PRO A 235 25.07 8.83 9.41
C PRO A 235 24.97 10.02 8.43
N GLU A 236 25.35 11.23 8.87
CA GLU A 236 25.32 12.46 8.06
C GLU A 236 26.04 12.32 6.70
N ASN A 237 27.05 11.46 6.61
CA ASN A 237 27.84 11.23 5.41
C ASN A 237 27.50 9.88 4.73
N CYS A 238 26.26 9.40 4.84
CA CYS A 238 25.86 8.17 4.16
C CYS A 238 26.00 8.36 2.64
N PRO A 239 26.72 7.47 1.93
CA PRO A 239 26.88 7.56 0.49
C PRO A 239 25.54 7.53 -0.27
N ASP A 240 25.54 8.10 -1.48
CA ASP A 240 24.34 8.12 -2.35
C ASP A 240 23.91 6.72 -2.76
N ASP A 241 24.83 5.80 -2.98
CA ASP A 241 24.55 4.38 -3.19
C ASP A 241 24.28 3.71 -1.84
N MET A 242 23.02 3.62 -1.47
CA MET A 242 22.64 3.03 -0.19
C MET A 242 22.21 1.57 -0.35
N GLN A 243 22.93 0.70 0.35
CA GLN A 243 22.63 -0.71 0.48
C GLN A 243 22.30 -1.01 1.94
N ILE A 244 21.09 -1.53 2.19
CA ILE A 244 20.65 -1.94 3.52
C ILE A 244 20.63 -3.47 3.54
N ASP A 245 21.36 -4.07 4.49
CA ASP A 245 21.34 -5.50 4.75
C ASP A 245 20.61 -5.77 6.08
N LEU A 246 19.54 -6.56 6.01
CA LEU A 246 18.81 -7.07 7.16
C LEU A 246 19.25 -8.51 7.41
N ILE A 247 20.01 -8.73 8.47
CA ILE A 247 20.67 -10.01 8.75
C ILE A 247 20.00 -10.70 9.93
N ALA A 248 19.56 -11.94 9.71
CA ALA A 248 18.92 -12.76 10.73
C ALA A 248 19.89 -13.21 11.83
N GLY A 249 19.53 -12.98 13.09
CA GLY A 249 20.25 -13.46 14.27
C GLY A 249 20.07 -14.96 14.50
N ASP A 250 20.16 -15.38 15.77
CA ASP A 250 19.97 -16.80 16.14
C ASP A 250 18.52 -17.24 15.83
N CYS A 251 18.37 -18.12 14.87
CA CYS A 251 17.10 -18.69 14.43
C CYS A 251 16.84 -20.11 14.97
N THR A 252 17.52 -20.55 16.01
CA THR A 252 17.22 -21.83 16.67
C THR A 252 15.78 -21.78 17.22
N ASP A 253 14.88 -22.56 16.63
CA ASP A 253 13.45 -22.58 16.91
C ASP A 253 12.75 -21.21 16.74
N LYS A 254 13.34 -20.29 16.00
CA LYS A 254 12.86 -18.92 15.77
C LYS A 254 12.88 -18.55 14.28
N SER A 255 12.28 -17.40 13.98
CA SER A 255 12.30 -16.83 12.64
C SER A 255 12.55 -15.32 12.68
N VAL A 256 13.04 -14.79 11.59
CA VAL A 256 12.99 -13.35 11.28
C VAL A 256 11.94 -13.13 10.22
N ILE A 257 11.08 -12.12 10.41
CA ILE A 257 10.08 -11.70 9.43
C ILE A 257 10.22 -10.20 9.24
N VAL A 258 10.23 -9.73 7.99
CA VAL A 258 10.27 -8.31 7.64
C VAL A 258 9.23 -8.04 6.57
N SER A 259 8.40 -7.00 6.76
CA SER A 259 7.27 -6.70 5.86
C SER A 259 7.50 -5.51 4.96
N GLY A 260 8.16 -4.47 5.43
CA GLY A 260 8.31 -3.24 4.67
C GLY A 260 9.38 -2.31 5.22
N ILE A 261 9.54 -1.22 4.52
CA ILE A 261 10.45 -0.15 4.87
C ILE A 261 9.79 1.20 4.53
N SER A 262 10.06 2.25 5.31
CA SER A 262 9.71 3.63 4.95
C SER A 262 10.97 4.45 4.94
N TYR A 263 11.18 5.26 3.90
CA TYR A 263 12.34 6.14 3.82
C TYR A 263 11.97 7.53 4.27
N ILE A 264 12.80 8.11 5.13
CA ILE A 264 12.58 9.40 5.77
C ILE A 264 13.64 10.39 5.29
N GLU A 265 13.21 11.38 4.51
CA GLU A 265 14.05 12.49 4.08
C GLU A 265 14.15 13.53 5.19
N ASN A 266 13.03 13.85 5.84
CA ASN A 266 12.99 14.76 6.98
C ASN A 266 12.07 14.20 8.08
N PRO A 267 12.62 13.87 9.26
CA PRO A 267 11.82 13.30 10.35
C PRO A 267 10.79 14.26 10.95
N ASN A 268 10.87 15.58 10.64
CA ASN A 268 9.88 16.57 11.09
C ASN A 268 8.73 16.79 10.10
N GLU A 269 8.82 16.19 8.92
CA GLU A 269 7.79 16.28 7.88
C GLU A 269 6.76 15.16 8.02
N LEU A 270 5.60 15.44 7.43
CA LEU A 270 4.49 14.49 7.35
C LEU A 270 4.88 13.23 6.55
N ILE A 271 4.45 12.07 7.02
CA ILE A 271 4.64 10.77 6.36
C ILE A 271 3.28 10.29 5.84
N VAL A 272 3.18 9.92 4.56
CA VAL A 272 2.00 9.26 4.00
C VAL A 272 2.30 7.79 3.76
N ASN A 273 1.74 6.91 4.59
CA ASN A 273 1.92 5.47 4.49
C ASN A 273 0.78 4.84 3.69
N ASN A 274 1.09 4.03 2.69
CA ASN A 274 0.10 3.20 2.02
C ASN A 274 0.28 1.74 2.46
N TYR A 275 -0.55 1.29 3.42
CA TYR A 275 -0.54 -0.09 3.95
C TYR A 275 -1.48 -1.03 3.17
N SER A 276 -1.88 -0.66 1.98
CA SER A 276 -2.83 -1.43 1.19
C SER A 276 -2.23 -2.74 0.68
N LEU A 277 -3.05 -3.78 0.61
CA LEU A 277 -2.64 -5.11 0.20
C LEU A 277 -3.69 -5.73 -0.73
N SER A 278 -3.25 -6.17 -1.91
CA SER A 278 -4.10 -6.84 -2.89
C SER A 278 -4.78 -8.08 -2.30
N GLY A 279 -6.10 -8.17 -2.47
CA GLY A 279 -6.91 -9.31 -2.04
C GLY A 279 -7.24 -9.34 -0.55
N ILE A 280 -6.75 -8.38 0.25
CA ILE A 280 -7.04 -8.38 1.69
C ILE A 280 -8.52 -8.05 1.96
N GLN A 281 -9.10 -8.74 2.92
CA GLN A 281 -10.39 -8.43 3.51
C GLN A 281 -10.15 -7.80 4.90
N LEU A 282 -10.98 -6.84 5.28
CA LEU A 282 -10.91 -6.24 6.61
C LEU A 282 -11.03 -7.29 7.73
N VAL A 283 -11.90 -8.28 7.53
CA VAL A 283 -12.12 -9.38 8.50
C VAL A 283 -10.87 -10.21 8.78
N ASN A 284 -9.90 -10.22 7.88
CA ASN A 284 -8.67 -11.02 7.98
C ASN A 284 -7.50 -10.26 8.59
N ILE A 285 -7.63 -8.95 8.85
CA ILE A 285 -6.55 -8.17 9.47
C ILE A 285 -6.57 -8.39 10.98
N ALA A 286 -5.42 -8.69 11.57
CA ALA A 286 -5.28 -8.86 13.01
C ALA A 286 -5.55 -7.54 13.76
N ASP A 287 -6.13 -7.62 14.96
CA ASP A 287 -6.55 -6.44 15.72
C ASP A 287 -5.38 -5.54 16.09
N ASP A 288 -4.22 -6.11 16.44
CA ASP A 288 -3.01 -5.37 16.76
C ASP A 288 -2.41 -4.66 15.53
N ALA A 289 -2.48 -5.28 14.35
CA ALA A 289 -2.07 -4.64 13.10
C ALA A 289 -3.01 -3.48 12.73
N LEU A 290 -4.33 -3.66 12.87
CA LEU A 290 -5.31 -2.57 12.70
C LEU A 290 -5.03 -1.41 13.68
N GLN A 291 -4.83 -1.74 14.96
CA GLN A 291 -4.53 -0.73 15.98
C GLN A 291 -3.27 0.07 15.63
N LYS A 292 -2.22 -0.62 15.16
CA LYS A 292 -0.99 0.06 14.72
C LYS A 292 -1.23 0.96 13.51
N MET A 293 -1.92 0.45 12.47
CA MET A 293 -2.19 1.22 11.26
C MET A 293 -3.12 2.42 11.51
N CYS A 294 -3.95 2.36 12.56
CA CYS A 294 -4.83 3.47 12.97
C CYS A 294 -4.13 4.53 13.82
N ARG A 295 -2.86 4.35 14.21
CA ARG A 295 -2.06 5.39 14.88
C ARG A 295 -1.47 6.35 13.86
N ALA A 296 -2.22 7.40 13.58
CA ALA A 296 -1.85 8.45 12.63
C ALA A 296 -2.66 9.71 12.95
N ASN A 297 -2.29 10.85 12.38
CA ASN A 297 -3.15 12.03 12.43
C ASN A 297 -4.43 11.82 11.62
N VAL A 298 -4.29 11.18 10.43
CA VAL A 298 -5.40 10.87 9.54
C VAL A 298 -5.32 9.41 9.11
N VAL A 299 -6.43 8.70 9.20
CA VAL A 299 -6.60 7.32 8.71
C VAL A 299 -7.62 7.33 7.58
N ILE A 300 -7.21 6.86 6.41
CA ILE A 300 -8.08 6.67 5.24
C ILE A 300 -8.30 5.17 5.06
N LEU A 301 -9.50 4.70 5.41
CA LEU A 301 -9.90 3.29 5.28
C LEU A 301 -10.69 3.09 3.99
N THR A 302 -10.21 2.21 3.10
CA THR A 302 -10.85 1.93 1.79
C THR A 302 -11.10 0.44 1.57
N LEU A 303 -11.18 -0.34 2.65
CA LEU A 303 -11.48 -1.77 2.64
C LEU A 303 -12.99 -2.02 2.50
N GLY A 304 -13.34 -3.21 2.05
CA GLY A 304 -14.73 -3.67 1.94
C GLY A 304 -15.05 -4.33 0.59
N THR A 305 -14.33 -4.00 -0.47
CA THR A 305 -14.56 -4.57 -1.81
C THR A 305 -14.36 -6.09 -1.81
N ASN A 306 -13.27 -6.58 -1.21
CA ASN A 306 -13.02 -8.02 -1.09
C ASN A 306 -13.95 -8.68 -0.05
N ASP A 307 -14.30 -7.99 1.03
CA ASP A 307 -15.26 -8.50 2.02
C ASP A 307 -16.62 -8.74 1.37
N ALA A 308 -17.13 -7.76 0.63
CA ALA A 308 -18.39 -7.87 -0.09
C ALA A 308 -18.32 -8.91 -1.22
N GLY A 309 -17.23 -8.90 -2.01
CA GLY A 309 -17.05 -9.80 -3.15
C GLY A 309 -16.94 -11.27 -2.75
N MET A 310 -16.37 -11.56 -1.58
CA MET A 310 -16.19 -12.92 -1.05
C MET A 310 -17.29 -13.32 -0.04
N GLY A 311 -18.25 -12.44 0.26
CA GLY A 311 -19.34 -12.70 1.18
C GLY A 311 -18.88 -12.89 2.62
N ALA A 312 -17.99 -12.04 3.12
CA ALA A 312 -17.52 -12.08 4.50
C ALA A 312 -18.70 -11.97 5.49
N ASP A 313 -18.60 -12.59 6.66
CA ASP A 313 -19.61 -12.45 7.70
C ASP A 313 -19.76 -10.99 8.12
N ILE A 314 -20.97 -10.43 7.98
CA ILE A 314 -21.24 -9.01 8.25
C ILE A 314 -21.07 -8.66 9.72
N GLY A 315 -21.31 -9.60 10.64
CA GLY A 315 -21.08 -9.39 12.07
C GLY A 315 -19.59 -9.25 12.38
N LEU A 316 -18.76 -10.09 11.76
CA LEU A 316 -17.31 -10.00 11.87
C LEU A 316 -16.78 -8.71 11.22
N PHE A 317 -17.31 -8.33 10.04
CA PHE A 317 -16.97 -7.08 9.37
C PHE A 317 -17.26 -5.86 10.24
N ASN A 318 -18.46 -5.78 10.84
CA ASN A 318 -18.83 -4.73 11.78
C ASN A 318 -17.90 -4.71 13.01
N SER A 319 -17.58 -5.90 13.57
CA SER A 319 -16.65 -5.98 14.70
C SER A 319 -15.27 -5.41 14.38
N LYS A 320 -14.78 -5.60 13.14
CA LYS A 320 -13.52 -5.03 12.68
C LYS A 320 -13.60 -3.51 12.46
N LEU A 321 -14.72 -3.03 11.93
CA LEU A 321 -14.98 -1.58 11.85
C LEU A 321 -15.01 -0.93 13.24
N ASP A 322 -15.61 -1.61 14.24
CA ASP A 322 -15.56 -1.15 15.62
C ASP A 322 -14.13 -1.04 16.14
N ARG A 323 -13.25 -2.00 15.81
CA ARG A 323 -11.82 -1.91 16.19
C ARG A 323 -11.13 -0.72 15.58
N VAL A 324 -11.38 -0.44 14.29
CA VAL A 324 -10.85 0.75 13.61
C VAL A 324 -11.33 2.03 14.30
N LYS A 325 -12.65 2.15 14.56
CA LYS A 325 -13.23 3.31 15.26
C LYS A 325 -12.55 3.54 16.60
N TYR A 326 -12.50 2.50 17.44
CA TYR A 326 -11.90 2.61 18.79
C TYR A 326 -10.43 3.00 18.71
N ALA A 327 -9.65 2.38 17.81
CA ALA A 327 -8.24 2.70 17.65
C ALA A 327 -8.03 4.17 17.22
N CYS A 328 -8.85 4.67 16.29
CA CYS A 328 -8.80 6.07 15.87
C CYS A 328 -9.21 7.02 17.01
N GLN A 329 -10.28 6.71 17.74
CA GLN A 329 -10.76 7.52 18.86
C GLN A 329 -9.75 7.57 20.01
N GLU A 330 -9.17 6.43 20.40
CA GLU A 330 -8.14 6.38 21.44
C GLU A 330 -6.89 7.19 21.10
N ASN A 331 -6.52 7.23 19.82
CA ASN A 331 -5.36 7.97 19.34
C ASN A 331 -5.69 9.43 18.96
N GLY A 332 -6.96 9.78 18.90
CA GLY A 332 -7.42 11.09 18.40
C GLY A 332 -7.16 11.27 16.89
N SER A 333 -7.12 10.18 16.13
CA SER A 333 -6.96 10.18 14.67
C SER A 333 -8.26 10.61 13.99
N LEU A 334 -8.16 11.41 12.93
CA LEU A 334 -9.28 11.65 12.02
C LEU A 334 -9.50 10.40 11.16
N LEU A 335 -10.70 9.85 11.17
CA LEU A 335 -11.08 8.71 10.34
C LEU A 335 -11.85 9.18 9.10
N ILE A 336 -11.35 8.81 7.92
CA ILE A 336 -12.02 8.97 6.63
C ILE A 336 -12.28 7.58 6.07
N ILE A 337 -13.54 7.25 5.82
CA ILE A 337 -13.92 5.98 5.21
C ILE A 337 -14.31 6.22 3.75
N GLY A 338 -13.56 5.61 2.82
CA GLY A 338 -13.80 5.65 1.40
C GLY A 338 -14.48 4.36 0.91
N ASN A 339 -15.73 4.45 0.44
CA ASN A 339 -16.39 3.30 -0.17
C ASN A 339 -15.90 3.10 -1.61
N MET A 340 -15.25 1.96 -1.86
CA MET A 340 -14.80 1.50 -3.18
C MET A 340 -15.57 0.25 -3.66
N ILE A 341 -16.72 -0.05 -3.06
CA ILE A 341 -17.62 -1.09 -3.52
C ILE A 341 -18.47 -0.48 -4.63
N TRP A 342 -18.18 -0.84 -5.88
CA TRP A 342 -18.86 -0.25 -7.05
C TRP A 342 -20.31 -0.66 -7.15
N ASP A 343 -21.16 0.29 -7.53
CA ASP A 343 -22.55 0.03 -7.88
C ASP A 343 -22.62 -0.85 -9.14
N ARG A 344 -23.58 -1.77 -9.17
CA ARG A 344 -23.86 -2.61 -10.31
C ARG A 344 -25.15 -2.18 -10.98
N ALA A 345 -25.13 -2.12 -12.32
CA ALA A 345 -26.32 -1.73 -13.06
C ALA A 345 -27.46 -2.77 -12.98
N ASP A 346 -27.09 -4.05 -12.81
CA ASP A 346 -28.00 -5.19 -12.71
C ASP A 346 -28.44 -5.49 -11.25
N ASP A 347 -27.77 -4.92 -10.26
CA ASP A 347 -28.04 -5.07 -8.83
C ASP A 347 -27.75 -3.76 -8.09
N PRO A 348 -28.71 -2.82 -8.03
CA PRO A 348 -28.52 -1.53 -7.34
C PRO A 348 -28.27 -1.68 -5.83
N ASP A 349 -28.76 -2.76 -5.22
CA ASP A 349 -28.60 -3.05 -3.80
C ASP A 349 -27.35 -3.89 -3.51
N TYR A 350 -26.52 -4.15 -4.53
CA TYR A 350 -25.30 -4.93 -4.38
C TYR A 350 -24.46 -4.44 -3.21
N ALA A 351 -24.18 -5.37 -2.31
CA ALA A 351 -23.35 -5.13 -1.12
C ALA A 351 -23.84 -3.98 -0.22
N SER A 352 -25.13 -3.60 -0.30
CA SER A 352 -25.71 -2.49 0.48
C SER A 352 -25.44 -2.62 1.98
N VAL A 353 -25.41 -3.85 2.53
CA VAL A 353 -25.12 -4.09 3.95
C VAL A 353 -23.69 -3.66 4.34
N TYR A 354 -22.70 -3.89 3.47
CA TYR A 354 -21.32 -3.45 3.70
C TYR A 354 -21.17 -1.94 3.52
N LYS A 355 -21.79 -1.36 2.48
CA LYS A 355 -21.78 0.09 2.24
C LYS A 355 -22.41 0.86 3.41
N ASN A 356 -23.53 0.35 3.94
CA ASN A 356 -24.18 0.93 5.11
C ASN A 356 -23.32 0.78 6.37
N ALA A 357 -22.64 -0.35 6.56
CA ALA A 357 -21.74 -0.56 7.66
C ALA A 357 -20.56 0.43 7.64
N LEU A 358 -19.97 0.66 6.46
CA LEU A 358 -18.89 1.65 6.27
C LEU A 358 -19.37 3.07 6.60
N ARG A 359 -20.55 3.47 6.10
CA ARG A 359 -21.16 4.78 6.38
C ARG A 359 -21.41 4.98 7.87
N ASN A 360 -22.09 4.00 8.50
CA ASN A 360 -22.38 4.05 9.93
C ASN A 360 -21.11 4.15 10.77
N ALA A 361 -20.07 3.41 10.39
CA ALA A 361 -18.79 3.46 11.12
C ALA A 361 -18.13 4.84 11.04
N ALA A 362 -18.20 5.52 9.90
CA ALA A 362 -17.71 6.90 9.76
C ALA A 362 -18.52 7.86 10.64
N ASP A 363 -19.87 7.79 10.57
CA ASP A 363 -20.78 8.64 11.33
C ASP A 363 -20.56 8.46 12.85
N GLU A 364 -20.47 7.22 13.33
CA GLU A 364 -20.25 6.88 14.73
C GLU A 364 -18.86 7.28 15.25
N ALA A 365 -17.85 7.32 14.35
CA ALA A 365 -16.53 7.81 14.71
C ALA A 365 -16.44 9.33 14.78
N GLY A 366 -17.47 10.07 14.31
CA GLY A 366 -17.38 11.50 14.07
C GLY A 366 -16.40 11.85 12.94
N GLY A 367 -16.20 10.92 12.03
CA GLY A 367 -15.32 11.02 10.87
C GLY A 367 -16.06 11.39 9.58
N TYR A 368 -15.43 11.12 8.45
CA TYR A 368 -15.97 11.44 7.14
C TYR A 368 -16.21 10.18 6.30
N TYR A 369 -17.30 10.18 5.54
CA TYR A 369 -17.60 9.12 4.57
C TYR A 369 -17.61 9.68 3.15
N LEU A 370 -16.84 9.05 2.27
CA LEU A 370 -16.77 9.39 0.85
C LEU A 370 -17.14 8.16 0.01
N ASP A 371 -18.12 8.31 -0.88
CA ASP A 371 -18.50 7.27 -1.83
C ASP A 371 -17.80 7.51 -3.17
N PHE A 372 -16.78 6.72 -3.48
CA PHE A 372 -16.02 6.84 -4.73
C PHE A 372 -16.79 6.42 -5.98
N ASN A 373 -18.04 5.95 -5.86
CA ASN A 373 -18.91 5.82 -7.02
C ASN A 373 -19.11 7.14 -7.76
N PHE A 374 -18.96 8.29 -7.08
CA PHE A 374 -18.94 9.61 -7.72
C PHE A 374 -17.77 9.79 -8.69
N ALA A 375 -16.60 9.18 -8.42
CA ALA A 375 -15.48 9.18 -9.36
C ALA A 375 -15.81 8.32 -10.59
N ARG A 376 -16.42 7.14 -10.37
CA ARG A 376 -16.77 6.20 -11.43
C ARG A 376 -17.72 6.79 -12.46
N ILE A 377 -18.70 7.59 -12.05
CA ILE A 377 -19.68 8.19 -12.97
C ILE A 377 -19.09 9.30 -13.85
N ARG A 378 -17.87 9.79 -13.56
CA ARG A 378 -17.22 10.87 -14.32
C ARG A 378 -16.65 10.39 -15.65
N SER A 379 -16.42 9.09 -15.83
CA SER A 379 -15.85 8.55 -17.06
C SER A 379 -16.29 7.10 -17.31
N ASP A 380 -16.64 6.81 -18.55
CA ASP A 380 -16.84 5.46 -19.08
C ASP A 380 -15.53 4.65 -19.18
N LYS A 381 -14.37 5.33 -19.06
CA LYS A 381 -13.04 4.74 -19.02
C LYS A 381 -12.52 4.45 -17.60
N PHE A 382 -13.35 4.65 -16.60
CA PHE A 382 -12.98 4.42 -15.19
C PHE A 382 -12.58 2.96 -14.93
N LEU A 383 -13.33 2.02 -15.49
CA LEU A 383 -13.02 0.59 -15.50
C LEU A 383 -12.72 0.13 -16.94
N GLU A 384 -11.96 -0.94 -17.09
CA GLU A 384 -11.70 -1.51 -18.39
C GLU A 384 -12.98 -2.17 -18.96
N ALA A 385 -13.49 -1.64 -20.07
CA ALA A 385 -14.75 -2.12 -20.68
C ALA A 385 -14.66 -3.59 -21.17
N SER A 386 -13.44 -4.08 -21.48
CA SER A 386 -13.20 -5.47 -21.89
C SER A 386 -13.26 -6.46 -20.71
N ARG A 387 -13.21 -5.96 -19.47
CA ARG A 387 -13.23 -6.74 -18.24
C ARG A 387 -14.31 -6.23 -17.27
N PRO A 388 -15.59 -6.36 -17.60
CA PRO A 388 -16.69 -5.79 -16.79
C PRO A 388 -16.81 -6.40 -15.39
N TRP A 389 -16.12 -7.52 -15.13
CA TRP A 389 -15.99 -8.15 -13.80
C TRP A 389 -14.80 -7.66 -13.00
N ASP A 390 -13.87 -6.93 -13.63
CA ASP A 390 -12.70 -6.37 -12.95
C ASP A 390 -13.13 -5.13 -12.14
N VAL A 391 -12.80 -5.13 -10.86
CA VAL A 391 -13.13 -4.02 -9.96
C VAL A 391 -12.04 -2.95 -9.93
N HIS A 392 -10.90 -3.21 -10.61
CA HIS A 392 -9.74 -2.34 -10.55
C HIS A 392 -9.86 -1.18 -11.54
N PRO A 393 -9.74 0.07 -11.06
CA PRO A 393 -9.75 1.25 -11.91
C PRO A 393 -8.59 1.24 -12.92
N THR A 394 -8.81 1.83 -14.09
CA THR A 394 -7.75 2.16 -15.03
C THR A 394 -6.92 3.33 -14.48
N VAL A 395 -5.84 3.73 -15.18
CA VAL A 395 -5.07 4.96 -14.87
C VAL A 395 -6.00 6.17 -14.74
N ILE A 396 -6.95 6.33 -15.68
CA ILE A 396 -7.97 7.40 -15.63
C ILE A 396 -8.84 7.26 -14.37
N GLY A 397 -9.22 6.03 -14.02
CA GLY A 397 -10.01 5.77 -12.83
C GLY A 397 -9.27 6.13 -11.54
N HIS A 398 -7.99 5.80 -11.44
CA HIS A 398 -7.15 6.18 -10.31
C HIS A 398 -6.99 7.71 -10.20
N ASP A 399 -6.76 8.40 -11.31
CA ASP A 399 -6.70 9.86 -11.34
C ASP A 399 -7.99 10.50 -10.82
N LEU A 400 -9.14 10.03 -11.30
CA LEU A 400 -10.45 10.50 -10.84
C LEU A 400 -10.73 10.22 -9.36
N ILE A 401 -10.27 9.09 -8.81
CA ILE A 401 -10.38 8.82 -7.36
C ILE A 401 -9.59 9.85 -6.56
N ALA A 402 -8.34 10.11 -6.95
CA ALA A 402 -7.49 11.09 -6.26
C ALA A 402 -8.09 12.49 -6.33
N GLN A 403 -8.56 12.90 -7.52
CA GLN A 403 -9.22 14.18 -7.73
C GLN A 403 -10.46 14.33 -6.84
N VAL A 404 -11.38 13.33 -6.84
CA VAL A 404 -12.59 13.36 -6.03
C VAL A 404 -12.27 13.41 -4.54
N LEU A 405 -11.24 12.69 -4.08
CA LEU A 405 -10.81 12.75 -2.69
C LEU A 405 -10.33 14.16 -2.32
N CYS A 406 -9.46 14.76 -3.12
CA CYS A 406 -8.95 16.10 -2.84
C CYS A 406 -10.05 17.17 -2.90
N GLU A 407 -10.93 17.14 -3.91
CA GLU A 407 -12.10 18.01 -4.00
C GLU A 407 -13.03 17.87 -2.78
N TYR A 408 -13.25 16.64 -2.32
CA TYR A 408 -14.04 16.38 -1.11
C TYR A 408 -13.41 17.02 0.11
N LEU A 409 -12.09 16.84 0.30
CA LEU A 409 -11.35 17.35 1.45
C LEU A 409 -11.26 18.90 1.45
N GLU A 410 -11.16 19.54 0.27
CA GLU A 410 -11.16 21.01 0.16
C GLU A 410 -12.50 21.63 0.53
N ASN A 411 -13.60 20.89 0.42
CA ASN A 411 -14.94 21.37 0.74
C ASN A 411 -15.39 21.04 2.18
N GLN A 412 -14.52 20.46 3.01
CA GLN A 412 -14.82 20.25 4.43
C GLN A 412 -14.31 21.44 5.25
N GLU A 413 -15.15 21.90 6.20
CA GLU A 413 -14.83 23.00 7.12
C GLU A 413 -14.44 22.48 8.52
#